data_c13450a27e732771bd8192e3ea44e41d
#
_entry.id   c13450a27e732771bd8192e3ea44e41d
#
_cell.length_a   1.000
_cell.length_b   1.000
_cell.length_c   1.000
_cell.angle_alpha   90.00
_cell.angle_beta   90.00
_cell.angle_gamma   90.00
#
_symmetry.space_group_name_H-M   'P 1'
#
loop_
_entity.id
_entity.type
_entity.pdbx_description
1 polymer ?
#
loop_
_entity_poly.entity_id
_entity_poly.type
_entity_poly.pdbx_seq_one_letter_code
_entity_poly.pdbx_strand_id
1 'polypeptide(L)'
;MNPHIPSIPARYYLRLLPLLLEREMDLTELFQLLGTDLSSYVQQEDAKLSLAQIETLVSYLLKFAENRDLAFELGRSLKLNAHYLVGYALLSCENVMQALGVMSQYFSLIMPNFRLKVTELTNVVVLDIHPLQAMSTLTLNFHLEAIAVGFCSSFAELLNQNVKPYDIHLSVFQPTYVQALQQLKPAQFHFGTLIRPSIKIFIQADNLDTKLPKADAFSLNILEQQCREQLKQISLDGEIIDWISMMLR
;
A
#
# COMPACT_ATOMS: atom_id res chain seq x y z
N MET A 1 -24.18 1.04 13.95
CA MET A 1 -23.44 0.30 12.92
C MET A 1 -21.98 0.30 13.33
N ASN A 2 -21.41 -0.84 13.72
CA ASN A 2 -19.96 -0.97 13.76
C ASN A 2 -19.55 -1.39 12.35
N PRO A 3 -19.01 -0.50 11.53
CA PRO A 3 -18.53 -0.92 10.22
C PRO A 3 -17.42 -1.95 10.46
N HIS A 4 -17.42 -2.99 9.66
CA HIS A 4 -16.30 -3.94 9.61
C HIS A 4 -15.02 -3.12 9.46
N ILE A 5 -14.22 -3.03 10.54
CA ILE A 5 -12.99 -2.23 10.52
C ILE A 5 -11.99 -3.01 9.67
N PRO A 6 -11.63 -2.51 8.48
CA PRO A 6 -10.66 -3.18 7.63
C PRO A 6 -9.33 -3.34 8.36
N SER A 7 -8.75 -4.51 8.30
CA SER A 7 -7.44 -4.82 8.87
C SER A 7 -6.41 -4.95 7.77
N ILE A 8 -5.21 -4.41 7.98
CA ILE A 8 -4.12 -4.44 7.01
C ILE A 8 -3.25 -5.68 7.26
N PRO A 9 -2.78 -6.37 6.21
CA PRO A 9 -1.87 -7.50 6.38
C PRO A 9 -0.60 -7.11 7.14
N ALA A 10 -0.30 -7.84 8.23
CA ALA A 10 0.86 -7.58 9.09
C ALA A 10 2.19 -7.71 8.34
N ARG A 11 2.23 -8.56 7.30
CA ARG A 11 3.42 -8.78 6.46
C ARG A 11 4.04 -7.52 5.88
N TYR A 12 3.27 -6.46 5.66
CA TYR A 12 3.82 -5.19 5.21
C TYR A 12 4.70 -4.55 6.27
N TYR A 13 4.23 -4.46 7.50
CA TYR A 13 4.98 -3.85 8.60
C TYR A 13 6.15 -4.72 9.08
N LEU A 14 6.02 -6.04 8.97
CA LEU A 14 7.12 -6.98 9.28
C LEU A 14 8.35 -6.75 8.39
N ARG A 15 8.20 -6.11 7.24
CA ARG A 15 9.33 -5.72 6.38
C ARG A 15 10.25 -4.66 7.01
N LEU A 16 9.78 -3.95 8.02
CA LEU A 16 10.62 -3.02 8.79
C LEU A 16 11.51 -3.72 9.81
N LEU A 17 11.20 -4.97 10.19
CA LEU A 17 11.95 -5.67 11.25
C LEU A 17 13.46 -5.72 11.04
N PRO A 18 13.99 -6.08 9.85
CA PRO A 18 15.43 -6.11 9.64
C PRO A 18 16.08 -4.74 9.91
N LEU A 19 15.45 -3.67 9.45
CA LEU A 19 15.94 -2.31 9.67
C LEU A 19 15.86 -1.90 11.15
N LEU A 20 14.77 -2.24 11.83
CA LEU A 20 14.60 -1.91 13.26
C LEU A 20 15.63 -2.65 14.12
N LEU A 21 15.94 -3.91 13.78
CA LEU A 21 17.00 -4.68 14.43
C LEU A 21 18.40 -4.12 14.13
N GLU A 22 18.66 -3.68 12.89
CA GLU A 22 19.91 -2.99 12.53
C GLU A 22 20.09 -1.68 13.29
N ARG A 23 18.98 -0.99 13.62
CA ARG A 23 18.96 0.20 14.48
C ARG A 23 19.00 -0.12 15.98
N GLU A 24 19.22 -1.37 16.33
CA GLU A 24 19.30 -1.86 17.73
C GLU A 24 18.07 -1.50 18.57
N MET A 25 16.89 -1.42 17.95
CA MET A 25 15.65 -1.11 18.67
C MET A 25 15.19 -2.29 19.52
N ASP A 26 14.90 -2.02 20.79
CA ASP A 26 14.16 -2.94 21.65
C ASP A 26 12.67 -2.90 21.30
N LEU A 27 12.17 -3.98 20.71
CA LEU A 27 10.79 -4.13 20.31
C LEU A 27 9.90 -4.78 21.39
N THR A 28 10.44 -5.10 22.56
CA THR A 28 9.72 -5.80 23.64
C THR A 28 8.50 -4.98 24.08
N GLU A 29 8.67 -3.69 24.35
CA GLU A 29 7.58 -2.79 24.73
C GLU A 29 6.52 -2.68 23.61
N LEU A 30 6.95 -2.59 22.35
CA LEU A 30 6.04 -2.52 21.21
C LEU A 30 5.12 -3.74 21.13
N PHE A 31 5.67 -4.96 21.26
CA PHE A 31 4.85 -6.18 21.20
C PHE A 31 3.92 -6.31 22.42
N GLN A 32 4.34 -5.86 23.59
CA GLN A 32 3.45 -5.77 24.75
C GLN A 32 2.27 -4.81 24.50
N LEU A 33 2.53 -3.63 23.90
CA LEU A 33 1.48 -2.66 23.54
C LEU A 33 0.53 -3.19 22.48
N LEU A 34 1.02 -4.01 21.54
CA LEU A 34 0.20 -4.66 20.52
C LEU A 34 -0.61 -5.86 21.06
N GLY A 35 -0.34 -6.31 22.29
CA GLY A 35 -1.00 -7.46 22.93
C GLY A 35 -0.65 -8.78 22.27
N THR A 36 0.54 -8.91 21.71
CA THR A 36 1.00 -10.09 20.95
C THR A 36 2.50 -10.24 21.03
N ASP A 37 3.02 -11.33 20.48
CA ASP A 37 4.46 -11.55 20.29
C ASP A 37 4.82 -11.56 18.79
N LEU A 38 6.09 -11.36 18.50
CA LEU A 38 6.61 -11.36 17.13
C LEU A 38 6.36 -12.71 16.44
N SER A 39 6.47 -13.82 17.18
CA SER A 39 6.39 -15.17 16.62
C SER A 39 5.01 -15.43 16.04
N SER A 40 3.95 -14.91 16.66
CA SER A 40 2.58 -15.08 16.20
C SER A 40 2.33 -14.40 14.85
N TYR A 41 2.97 -13.26 14.57
CA TYR A 41 2.86 -12.61 13.26
C TYR A 41 3.72 -13.23 12.18
N VAL A 42 4.91 -13.72 12.54
CA VAL A 42 5.84 -14.34 11.57
C VAL A 42 5.34 -15.71 11.13
N GLN A 43 4.70 -16.46 12.02
CA GLN A 43 4.22 -17.82 11.74
C GLN A 43 2.87 -17.84 11.00
N GLN A 44 2.09 -16.76 11.06
CA GLN A 44 0.78 -16.66 10.41
C GLN A 44 0.87 -15.79 9.16
N GLU A 45 0.91 -16.43 7.99
CA GLU A 45 1.02 -15.75 6.70
C GLU A 45 -0.11 -14.72 6.46
N ASP A 46 -1.31 -15.01 6.97
CA ASP A 46 -2.50 -14.17 6.85
C ASP A 46 -2.76 -13.27 8.07
N ALA A 47 -1.78 -13.12 8.96
CA ALA A 47 -1.91 -12.24 10.12
C ALA A 47 -2.25 -10.80 9.68
N LYS A 48 -3.19 -10.18 10.37
CA LYS A 48 -3.67 -8.83 10.08
C LYS A 48 -3.58 -7.95 11.32
N LEU A 49 -3.33 -6.66 11.12
CA LEU A 49 -3.35 -5.63 12.15
C LEU A 49 -4.64 -4.80 12.01
N SER A 50 -5.33 -4.60 13.12
CA SER A 50 -6.41 -3.61 13.20
C SER A 50 -5.86 -2.20 13.08
N LEU A 51 -6.71 -1.21 12.75
CA LEU A 51 -6.29 0.18 12.69
C LEU A 51 -5.70 0.66 14.03
N ALA A 52 -6.29 0.28 15.17
CA ALA A 52 -5.79 0.64 16.49
C ALA A 52 -4.35 0.10 16.74
N GLN A 53 -4.09 -1.15 16.36
CA GLN A 53 -2.73 -1.72 16.44
C GLN A 53 -1.75 -1.00 15.53
N ILE A 54 -2.19 -0.62 14.32
CA ILE A 54 -1.37 0.15 13.39
C ILE A 54 -1.05 1.53 13.95
N GLU A 55 -2.03 2.23 14.53
CA GLU A 55 -1.81 3.53 15.16
C GLU A 55 -0.84 3.44 16.34
N THR A 56 -0.96 2.39 17.15
CA THR A 56 -0.01 2.09 18.23
C THR A 56 1.40 1.86 17.69
N LEU A 57 1.53 1.00 16.67
CA LEU A 57 2.81 0.69 16.03
C LEU A 57 3.47 1.94 15.44
N VAL A 58 2.76 2.69 14.62
CA VAL A 58 3.30 3.89 13.96
C VAL A 58 3.67 4.95 15.00
N SER A 59 2.79 5.18 16.01
CA SER A 59 3.06 6.14 17.08
C SER A 59 4.27 5.76 17.92
N TYR A 60 4.44 4.46 18.21
CA TYR A 60 5.59 3.97 18.95
C TYR A 60 6.90 4.16 18.17
N LEU A 61 6.91 3.69 16.93
CA LEU A 61 8.12 3.73 16.11
C LEU A 61 8.58 5.17 15.81
N LEU A 62 7.65 6.08 15.54
CA LEU A 62 7.97 7.47 15.19
C LEU A 62 8.25 8.38 16.40
N LYS A 63 8.23 7.86 17.63
CA LYS A 63 8.77 8.59 18.80
C LYS A 63 10.30 8.80 18.69
N PHE A 64 11.00 7.90 18.01
CA PHE A 64 12.44 7.91 17.87
C PHE A 64 12.86 8.73 16.65
N ALA A 65 13.80 9.65 16.83
CA ALA A 65 14.20 10.58 15.76
C ALA A 65 14.83 9.87 14.55
N GLU A 66 15.54 8.77 14.79
CA GLU A 66 16.15 7.90 13.78
C GLU A 66 15.15 7.17 12.89
N ASN A 67 13.90 7.11 13.31
CA ASN A 67 12.83 6.40 12.62
C ASN A 67 11.94 7.31 11.76
N ARG A 68 12.29 8.57 11.58
CA ARG A 68 11.46 9.51 10.81
C ARG A 68 11.28 9.12 9.35
N ASP A 69 12.20 8.35 8.80
CA ASP A 69 12.21 7.86 7.42
C ASP A 69 11.54 6.48 7.24
N LEU A 70 10.94 5.90 8.28
CA LEU A 70 10.37 4.54 8.20
C LEU A 70 9.26 4.40 7.16
N ALA A 71 8.49 5.44 6.88
CA ALA A 71 7.49 5.41 5.81
C ALA A 71 8.16 5.22 4.44
N PHE A 72 9.26 5.93 4.19
CA PHE A 72 10.09 5.79 2.99
C PHE A 72 10.71 4.39 2.90
N GLU A 73 11.31 3.88 3.98
CA GLU A 73 11.95 2.57 4.00
C GLU A 73 10.91 1.44 3.82
N LEU A 74 9.73 1.58 4.44
CA LEU A 74 8.63 0.66 4.20
C LEU A 74 8.27 0.64 2.71
N GLY A 75 8.00 1.79 2.12
CA GLY A 75 7.64 1.91 0.71
C GLY A 75 8.70 1.30 -0.21
N ARG A 76 9.99 1.56 0.04
CA ARG A 76 11.09 0.96 -0.72
C ARG A 76 11.12 -0.57 -0.66
N SER A 77 10.69 -1.15 0.44
CA SER A 77 10.63 -2.61 0.63
C SER A 77 9.44 -3.26 -0.07
N LEU A 78 8.41 -2.46 -0.45
CA LEU A 78 7.18 -2.94 -1.08
C LEU A 78 7.37 -3.09 -2.60
N LYS A 79 7.90 -4.24 -3.01
CA LYS A 79 7.94 -4.67 -4.40
C LYS A 79 6.69 -5.48 -4.75
N LEU A 80 6.48 -5.79 -6.03
CA LEU A 80 5.29 -6.50 -6.51
C LEU A 80 5.04 -7.83 -5.77
N ASN A 81 6.09 -8.59 -5.47
CA ASN A 81 5.96 -9.83 -4.71
C ASN A 81 5.42 -9.65 -3.28
N ALA A 82 5.51 -8.45 -2.70
CA ALA A 82 4.92 -8.14 -1.40
C ALA A 82 3.38 -8.20 -1.41
N HIS A 83 2.79 -8.05 -2.59
CA HIS A 83 1.34 -8.02 -2.79
C HIS A 83 0.75 -9.37 -3.19
N TYR A 84 1.54 -10.46 -3.12
CA TYR A 84 1.12 -11.84 -3.42
C TYR A 84 0.33 -11.95 -4.73
N LEU A 85 -0.90 -12.50 -4.70
CA LEU A 85 -1.72 -12.72 -5.89
C LEU A 85 -1.86 -11.48 -6.77
N VAL A 86 -2.13 -10.33 -6.16
CA VAL A 86 -2.28 -9.07 -6.92
C VAL A 86 -0.97 -8.69 -7.59
N GLY A 87 0.16 -8.80 -6.87
CA GLY A 87 1.47 -8.50 -7.44
C GLY A 87 1.84 -9.40 -8.62
N TYR A 88 1.55 -10.69 -8.54
CA TYR A 88 1.75 -11.62 -9.66
C TYR A 88 0.79 -11.35 -10.81
N ALA A 89 -0.46 -10.98 -10.54
CA ALA A 89 -1.41 -10.58 -11.57
C ALA A 89 -0.91 -9.34 -12.33
N LEU A 90 -0.40 -8.32 -11.61
CA LEU A 90 0.18 -7.13 -12.24
C LEU A 90 1.36 -7.48 -13.16
N LEU A 91 2.25 -8.38 -12.72
CA LEU A 91 3.39 -8.84 -13.53
C LEU A 91 2.96 -9.58 -14.81
N SER A 92 1.79 -10.25 -14.78
CA SER A 92 1.26 -11.04 -15.89
C SER A 92 0.46 -10.22 -16.91
N CYS A 93 0.20 -8.93 -16.64
CA CYS A 93 -0.51 -8.04 -17.55
C CYS A 93 0.29 -7.79 -18.83
N GLU A 94 -0.42 -7.51 -19.93
CA GLU A 94 0.18 -7.22 -21.24
C GLU A 94 0.90 -5.88 -21.30
N ASN A 95 0.28 -4.86 -20.68
CA ASN A 95 0.76 -3.47 -20.68
C ASN A 95 0.42 -2.77 -19.36
N VAL A 96 0.92 -1.54 -19.22
CA VAL A 96 0.71 -0.73 -18.01
C VAL A 96 -0.77 -0.40 -17.80
N MET A 97 -1.51 -0.08 -18.86
CA MET A 97 -2.93 0.25 -18.72
C MET A 97 -3.72 -0.92 -18.13
N GLN A 98 -3.49 -2.15 -18.61
CA GLN A 98 -4.11 -3.34 -18.06
C GLN A 98 -3.72 -3.55 -16.59
N ALA A 99 -2.43 -3.35 -16.25
CA ALA A 99 -1.97 -3.45 -14.87
C ALA A 99 -2.64 -2.43 -13.95
N LEU A 100 -2.84 -1.18 -14.38
CA LEU A 100 -3.58 -0.17 -13.62
C LEU A 100 -5.05 -0.55 -13.41
N GLY A 101 -5.69 -1.16 -14.40
CA GLY A 101 -7.04 -1.73 -14.30
C GLY A 101 -7.13 -2.83 -13.24
N VAL A 102 -6.23 -3.81 -13.30
CA VAL A 102 -6.11 -4.90 -12.32
C VAL A 102 -5.84 -4.35 -10.91
N MET A 103 -4.91 -3.40 -10.78
CA MET A 103 -4.62 -2.75 -9.51
C MET A 103 -5.84 -2.03 -8.94
N SER A 104 -6.57 -1.27 -9.77
CA SER A 104 -7.79 -0.57 -9.33
C SER A 104 -8.86 -1.54 -8.83
N GLN A 105 -9.05 -2.65 -9.51
CA GLN A 105 -10.05 -3.66 -9.17
C GLN A 105 -9.74 -4.39 -7.86
N TYR A 106 -8.46 -4.68 -7.60
CA TYR A 106 -8.03 -5.50 -6.47
C TYR A 106 -7.27 -4.72 -5.39
N PHE A 107 -7.28 -3.39 -5.43
CA PHE A 107 -6.56 -2.54 -4.49
C PHE A 107 -6.93 -2.80 -3.03
N SER A 108 -8.18 -3.13 -2.74
CA SER A 108 -8.64 -3.45 -1.39
C SER A 108 -8.03 -4.73 -0.80
N LEU A 109 -7.48 -5.64 -1.63
CA LEU A 109 -6.70 -6.79 -1.16
C LEU A 109 -5.30 -6.37 -0.68
N ILE A 110 -4.79 -5.23 -1.17
CA ILE A 110 -3.48 -4.66 -0.79
C ILE A 110 -3.65 -3.72 0.39
N MET A 111 -4.52 -2.72 0.24
CA MET A 111 -4.73 -1.64 1.21
C MET A 111 -6.23 -1.41 1.47
N PRO A 112 -6.86 -2.25 2.31
CA PRO A 112 -8.31 -2.20 2.55
C PRO A 112 -8.80 -0.89 3.18
N ASN A 113 -7.91 -0.12 3.82
CA ASN A 113 -8.23 1.17 4.46
C ASN A 113 -8.16 2.36 3.49
N PHE A 114 -7.80 2.11 2.24
CA PHE A 114 -7.69 3.13 1.20
C PHE A 114 -8.45 2.70 -0.05
N ARG A 115 -8.92 3.69 -0.81
CA ARG A 115 -9.52 3.50 -2.13
C ARG A 115 -8.59 4.04 -3.20
N LEU A 116 -8.41 3.28 -4.26
CA LEU A 116 -7.80 3.72 -5.51
C LEU A 116 -8.91 3.98 -6.53
N LYS A 117 -8.89 5.16 -7.14
CA LYS A 117 -9.68 5.50 -8.33
C LYS A 117 -8.74 5.79 -9.48
N VAL A 118 -8.94 5.11 -10.60
CA VAL A 118 -8.24 5.37 -11.85
C VAL A 118 -9.14 6.23 -12.74
N THR A 119 -8.61 7.32 -13.29
CA THR A 119 -9.32 8.21 -14.20
C THR A 119 -8.46 8.44 -15.43
N GLU A 120 -8.99 8.08 -16.60
CA GLU A 120 -8.33 8.31 -17.87
C GLU A 120 -8.70 9.70 -18.39
N LEU A 121 -7.69 10.48 -18.76
CA LEU A 121 -7.80 11.76 -19.45
C LEU A 121 -7.10 11.63 -20.81
N THR A 122 -7.21 12.63 -21.67
CA THR A 122 -6.73 12.55 -23.07
C THR A 122 -5.28 12.07 -23.20
N ASN A 123 -4.36 12.55 -22.35
CA ASN A 123 -2.91 12.24 -22.45
C ASN A 123 -2.29 11.77 -21.13
N VAL A 124 -3.10 11.54 -20.10
CA VAL A 124 -2.63 11.17 -18.77
C VAL A 124 -3.66 10.30 -18.06
N VAL A 125 -3.19 9.32 -17.31
CA VAL A 125 -4.01 8.60 -16.34
C VAL A 125 -3.70 9.12 -14.95
N VAL A 126 -4.75 9.40 -14.19
CA VAL A 126 -4.65 9.86 -12.81
C VAL A 126 -5.08 8.75 -11.87
N LEU A 127 -4.17 8.35 -10.98
CA LEU A 127 -4.45 7.48 -9.86
C LEU A 127 -4.74 8.37 -8.65
N ASP A 128 -5.93 8.29 -8.08
CA ASP A 128 -6.34 9.04 -6.87
C ASP A 128 -6.52 8.04 -5.74
N ILE A 129 -5.65 8.12 -4.72
CA ILE A 129 -5.64 7.22 -3.57
C ILE A 129 -5.99 8.04 -2.33
N HIS A 130 -7.06 7.66 -1.65
CA HIS A 130 -7.55 8.36 -0.46
C HIS A 130 -8.02 7.39 0.63
N PRO A 131 -7.96 7.79 1.93
CA PRO A 131 -8.39 6.96 3.03
C PRO A 131 -9.91 6.74 2.99
N LEU A 132 -10.36 5.54 3.39
CA LEU A 132 -11.78 5.19 3.54
C LEU A 132 -12.31 5.45 4.95
N GLN A 133 -11.43 5.62 5.92
CA GLN A 133 -11.78 5.84 7.32
C GLN A 133 -10.85 6.85 7.96
N ALA A 134 -11.33 7.46 9.05
CA ALA A 134 -10.51 8.37 9.85
C ALA A 134 -9.39 7.60 10.57
N MET A 135 -8.21 8.19 10.60
CA MET A 135 -7.05 7.74 11.35
C MET A 135 -6.26 8.96 11.84
N SER A 136 -5.36 8.76 12.79
CA SER A 136 -4.52 9.86 13.28
C SER A 136 -3.71 10.48 12.14
N THR A 137 -3.43 11.78 12.21
CA THR A 137 -2.63 12.48 11.17
C THR A 137 -1.27 11.83 10.98
N LEU A 138 -0.66 11.36 12.08
CA LEU A 138 0.63 10.68 12.04
C LEU A 138 0.56 9.40 11.21
N THR A 139 -0.40 8.54 11.52
CA THR A 139 -0.62 7.26 10.82
C THR A 139 -1.02 7.49 9.36
N LEU A 140 -1.86 8.48 9.10
CA LEU A 140 -2.28 8.83 7.74
C LEU A 140 -1.08 9.26 6.89
N ASN A 141 -0.27 10.21 7.39
CA ASN A 141 0.91 10.70 6.67
C ASN A 141 1.93 9.59 6.41
N PHE A 142 2.15 8.72 7.40
CA PHE A 142 2.97 7.53 7.26
C PHE A 142 2.52 6.64 6.09
N HIS A 143 1.21 6.34 6.01
CA HIS A 143 0.68 5.50 4.94
C HIS A 143 0.72 6.18 3.59
N LEU A 144 0.33 7.46 3.50
CA LEU A 144 0.36 8.18 2.21
C LEU A 144 1.76 8.20 1.63
N GLU A 145 2.78 8.41 2.46
CA GLU A 145 4.16 8.39 2.00
C GLU A 145 4.61 6.96 1.62
N ALA A 146 4.35 5.97 2.49
CA ALA A 146 4.73 4.58 2.21
C ALA A 146 4.06 4.05 0.93
N ILE A 147 2.79 4.40 0.67
CA ILE A 147 2.07 4.03 -0.55
C ILE A 147 2.71 4.71 -1.77
N ALA A 148 3.04 6.00 -1.69
CA ALA A 148 3.64 6.73 -2.80
C ALA A 148 5.03 6.16 -3.18
N VAL A 149 5.86 5.86 -2.19
CA VAL A 149 7.18 5.25 -2.38
C VAL A 149 7.05 3.79 -2.85
N GLY A 150 6.10 3.02 -2.29
CA GLY A 150 5.80 1.66 -2.71
C GLY A 150 5.32 1.59 -4.16
N PHE A 151 4.54 2.58 -4.59
CA PHE A 151 4.18 2.72 -6.01
C PHE A 151 5.41 2.90 -6.88
N CYS A 152 6.35 3.79 -6.52
CA CYS A 152 7.60 3.97 -7.27
C CYS A 152 8.38 2.66 -7.39
N SER A 153 8.53 1.92 -6.28
CA SER A 153 9.27 0.66 -6.23
C SER A 153 8.62 -0.41 -7.12
N SER A 154 7.29 -0.55 -7.03
CA SER A 154 6.51 -1.52 -7.79
C SER A 154 6.43 -1.16 -9.27
N PHE A 155 6.28 0.12 -9.60
CA PHE A 155 6.18 0.60 -10.98
C PHE A 155 7.53 0.47 -11.71
N ALA A 156 8.64 0.74 -11.02
CA ALA A 156 9.98 0.50 -11.55
C ALA A 156 10.24 -0.99 -11.81
N GLU A 157 9.80 -1.88 -10.91
CA GLU A 157 9.90 -3.33 -11.10
C GLU A 157 9.03 -3.81 -12.27
N LEU A 158 7.80 -3.32 -12.38
CA LEU A 158 6.84 -3.68 -13.43
C LEU A 158 7.41 -3.39 -14.82
N LEU A 159 8.06 -2.24 -14.99
CA LEU A 159 8.64 -1.77 -16.24
C LEU A 159 10.13 -2.14 -16.43
N ASN A 160 10.66 -3.00 -15.57
CA ASN A 160 12.08 -3.38 -15.59
C ASN A 160 13.02 -2.14 -15.66
N GLN A 161 12.74 -1.14 -14.81
CA GLN A 161 13.45 0.14 -14.71
C GLN A 161 13.29 1.08 -15.93
N ASN A 162 12.52 0.71 -16.93
CA ASN A 162 12.29 1.54 -18.11
C ASN A 162 11.06 2.45 -17.96
N VAL A 163 11.06 3.25 -16.90
CA VAL A 163 9.97 4.16 -16.54
C VAL A 163 10.24 5.55 -17.08
N LYS A 164 9.27 6.15 -17.78
CA LYS A 164 9.31 7.56 -18.17
C LYS A 164 8.83 8.46 -17.02
N PRO A 165 9.17 9.76 -17.02
CA PRO A 165 8.78 10.69 -15.97
C PRO A 165 7.28 10.69 -15.68
N TYR A 166 6.93 10.81 -14.40
CA TYR A 166 5.58 10.94 -13.89
C TYR A 166 5.56 11.73 -12.59
N ASP A 167 4.41 12.32 -12.25
CA ASP A 167 4.26 13.20 -11.11
C ASP A 167 3.48 12.54 -9.98
N ILE A 168 3.92 12.74 -8.74
CA ILE A 168 3.26 12.29 -7.52
C ILE A 168 2.96 13.50 -6.65
N HIS A 169 1.69 13.82 -6.49
CA HIS A 169 1.20 14.86 -5.62
C HIS A 169 0.71 14.27 -4.31
N LEU A 170 1.15 14.84 -3.18
CA LEU A 170 0.78 14.42 -1.84
C LEU A 170 0.15 15.57 -1.06
N SER A 171 -0.80 15.23 -0.19
CA SER A 171 -1.33 16.14 0.81
C SER A 171 -0.40 16.36 2.00
N VAL A 172 0.58 15.47 2.20
CA VAL A 172 1.57 15.58 3.29
C VAL A 172 2.59 16.68 3.01
N PHE A 173 3.11 17.29 4.07
CA PHE A 173 4.19 18.26 3.96
C PHE A 173 5.52 17.59 3.62
N GLN A 174 6.41 18.37 3.02
CA GLN A 174 7.75 17.90 2.64
C GLN A 174 8.51 17.38 3.87
N PRO A 175 8.98 16.11 3.85
CA PRO A 175 9.77 15.55 4.94
C PRO A 175 11.20 16.08 4.96
N THR A 176 11.88 15.94 6.11
CA THR A 176 13.27 16.37 6.27
C THR A 176 14.25 15.61 5.39
N TYR A 177 13.91 14.37 5.01
CA TYR A 177 14.69 13.48 4.14
C TYR A 177 14.25 13.53 2.67
N VAL A 178 13.67 14.62 2.22
CA VAL A 178 13.18 14.79 0.83
C VAL A 178 14.25 14.47 -0.23
N GLN A 179 15.53 14.62 0.07
CA GLN A 179 16.60 14.24 -0.85
C GLN A 179 16.58 12.75 -1.21
N ALA A 180 16.22 11.88 -0.27
CA ALA A 180 16.06 10.44 -0.55
C ALA A 180 14.90 10.19 -1.51
N LEU A 181 13.76 10.89 -1.34
CA LEU A 181 12.62 10.83 -2.25
C LEU A 181 12.97 11.33 -3.66
N GLN A 182 13.77 12.39 -3.77
CA GLN A 182 14.24 12.92 -5.06
C GLN A 182 15.15 11.94 -5.83
N GLN A 183 15.73 10.95 -5.16
CA GLN A 183 16.49 9.88 -5.81
C GLN A 183 15.62 8.80 -6.47
N LEU A 184 14.33 8.76 -6.19
CA LEU A 184 13.39 7.80 -6.80
C LEU A 184 13.02 8.21 -8.23
N LYS A 185 14.02 8.55 -9.03
CA LYS A 185 13.82 8.89 -10.45
C LYS A 185 13.20 7.69 -11.20
N PRO A 186 12.31 7.96 -12.18
CA PRO A 186 11.95 9.25 -12.75
C PRO A 186 10.73 9.91 -12.09
N ALA A 187 10.28 9.47 -10.90
CA ALA A 187 9.18 10.09 -10.18
C ALA A 187 9.53 11.53 -9.73
N GLN A 188 8.56 12.44 -9.85
CA GLN A 188 8.66 13.82 -9.38
C GLN A 188 7.65 14.03 -8.25
N PHE A 189 8.14 14.32 -7.03
CA PHE A 189 7.30 14.48 -5.84
C PHE A 189 6.93 15.95 -5.61
N HIS A 190 5.63 16.20 -5.38
CA HIS A 190 5.03 17.51 -5.07
C HIS A 190 4.29 17.42 -3.73
N PHE A 191 4.79 18.08 -2.71
CA PHE A 191 4.28 18.02 -1.34
C PHE A 191 3.33 19.16 -1.02
N GLY A 192 2.32 18.91 -0.17
CA GLY A 192 1.37 19.91 0.29
C GLY A 192 0.47 20.50 -0.82
N THR A 193 0.36 19.81 -1.95
CA THR A 193 -0.37 20.31 -3.13
C THR A 193 -1.84 19.91 -3.16
N LEU A 194 -2.27 19.02 -2.26
CA LEU A 194 -3.63 18.52 -2.18
C LEU A 194 -4.32 18.99 -0.90
N ILE A 195 -5.55 19.49 -1.03
CA ILE A 195 -6.34 20.00 0.10
C ILE A 195 -6.88 18.84 0.97
N ARG A 196 -7.26 17.73 0.33
CA ARG A 196 -7.77 16.56 1.03
C ARG A 196 -6.66 15.53 1.20
N PRO A 197 -6.66 14.79 2.33
CA PRO A 197 -5.71 13.70 2.54
C PRO A 197 -5.77 12.68 1.40
N SER A 198 -4.74 12.68 0.54
CA SER A 198 -4.69 11.80 -0.64
C SER A 198 -3.31 11.81 -1.29
N ILE A 199 -3.16 10.90 -2.24
CA ILE A 199 -2.07 10.88 -3.23
C ILE A 199 -2.71 10.95 -4.59
N LYS A 200 -2.15 11.77 -5.50
CA LYS A 200 -2.48 11.72 -6.93
C LYS A 200 -1.22 11.44 -7.74
N ILE A 201 -1.28 10.42 -8.58
CA ILE A 201 -0.19 10.03 -9.46
C ILE A 201 -0.63 10.26 -10.89
N PHE A 202 0.15 11.04 -11.63
CA PHE A 202 -0.12 11.42 -13.02
C PHE A 202 0.84 10.67 -13.93
N ILE A 203 0.32 9.66 -14.64
CA ILE A 203 1.10 8.81 -15.55
C ILE A 203 0.80 9.25 -16.99
N GLN A 204 1.82 9.73 -17.70
CA GLN A 204 1.70 10.16 -19.08
C GLN A 204 1.40 8.98 -20.02
N ALA A 205 0.67 9.25 -21.10
CA ALA A 205 0.25 8.25 -22.09
C ALA A 205 1.41 7.38 -22.60
N ASP A 206 2.59 7.97 -22.73
CA ASP A 206 3.81 7.27 -23.17
C ASP A 206 4.23 6.07 -22.30
N ASN A 207 3.77 5.99 -21.04
CA ASN A 207 3.99 4.85 -20.18
C ASN A 207 2.92 3.75 -20.35
N LEU A 208 1.70 4.11 -20.79
CA LEU A 208 0.51 3.27 -20.67
C LEU A 208 0.53 2.05 -21.60
N ASP A 209 0.97 2.25 -22.85
CA ASP A 209 1.04 1.20 -23.87
C ASP A 209 2.34 0.37 -23.79
N THR A 210 3.20 0.68 -22.81
CA THR A 210 4.45 -0.05 -22.62
C THR A 210 4.15 -1.52 -22.32
N LYS A 211 4.63 -2.41 -23.19
CA LYS A 211 4.50 -3.87 -23.00
C LYS A 211 5.30 -4.32 -21.80
N LEU A 212 4.69 -5.17 -21.00
CA LEU A 212 5.32 -5.70 -19.79
C LEU A 212 6.13 -6.96 -20.10
N PRO A 213 7.34 -7.09 -19.53
CA PRO A 213 8.28 -8.16 -19.93
C PRO A 213 7.85 -9.56 -19.51
N LYS A 214 6.94 -9.68 -18.54
CA LYS A 214 6.44 -10.97 -18.01
C LYS A 214 4.99 -11.23 -18.36
N ALA A 215 4.46 -10.56 -19.38
CA ALA A 215 3.08 -10.71 -19.82
C ALA A 215 2.72 -12.17 -20.12
N ASP A 216 1.67 -12.67 -19.46
CA ASP A 216 1.15 -14.03 -19.64
C ASP A 216 -0.36 -14.04 -19.36
N ALA A 217 -1.13 -14.04 -20.45
CA ALA A 217 -2.59 -14.00 -20.38
C ALA A 217 -3.22 -15.21 -19.66
N PHE A 218 -2.58 -16.38 -19.74
CA PHE A 218 -3.07 -17.58 -19.06
C PHE A 218 -2.90 -17.45 -17.54
N SER A 219 -1.69 -17.09 -17.10
CA SER A 219 -1.42 -16.83 -15.68
C SER A 219 -2.28 -15.70 -15.12
N LEU A 220 -2.44 -14.60 -15.88
CA LEU A 220 -3.30 -13.48 -15.48
C LEU A 220 -4.72 -13.93 -15.20
N ASN A 221 -5.33 -14.72 -16.09
CA ASN A 221 -6.71 -15.18 -15.92
C ASN A 221 -6.89 -16.00 -14.63
N ILE A 222 -5.95 -16.90 -14.33
CA ILE A 222 -5.98 -17.71 -13.10
C ILE A 222 -5.85 -16.81 -11.86
N LEU A 223 -4.89 -15.88 -11.87
CA LEU A 223 -4.61 -14.99 -10.74
C LEU A 223 -5.78 -14.03 -10.49
N GLU A 224 -6.40 -13.49 -11.54
CA GLU A 224 -7.60 -12.65 -11.39
C GLU A 224 -8.79 -13.44 -10.84
N GLN A 225 -8.95 -14.70 -11.24
CA GLN A 225 -9.99 -15.56 -10.64
C GLN A 225 -9.76 -15.71 -9.13
N GLN A 226 -8.53 -16.00 -8.71
CA GLN A 226 -8.18 -16.12 -7.28
C GLN A 226 -8.36 -14.79 -6.53
N CYS A 227 -8.00 -13.67 -7.13
CA CYS A 227 -8.25 -12.34 -6.55
C CYS A 227 -9.76 -12.07 -6.36
N ARG A 228 -10.58 -12.43 -7.35
CA ARG A 228 -12.06 -12.31 -7.25
C ARG A 228 -12.62 -13.17 -6.13
N GLU A 229 -12.11 -14.39 -5.96
CA GLU A 229 -12.53 -15.29 -4.88
C GLU A 229 -12.17 -14.72 -3.51
N GLN A 230 -10.95 -14.17 -3.34
CA GLN A 230 -10.55 -13.50 -2.10
C GLN A 230 -11.42 -12.27 -1.78
N LEU A 231 -11.77 -11.45 -2.78
CA LEU A 231 -12.66 -10.31 -2.59
C LEU A 231 -14.05 -10.73 -2.14
N LYS A 232 -14.61 -11.80 -2.74
CA LYS A 232 -15.90 -12.33 -2.34
C LYS A 232 -15.88 -12.81 -0.90
N GLN A 233 -14.83 -13.52 -0.49
CA GLN A 233 -14.70 -14.01 0.88
C GLN A 233 -14.69 -12.85 1.90
N ILE A 234 -13.93 -11.79 1.63
CA ILE A 234 -13.88 -10.60 2.49
C ILE A 234 -15.27 -9.94 2.60
N SER A 235 -16.02 -9.87 1.51
CA SER A 235 -17.37 -9.30 1.49
C SER A 235 -18.34 -10.14 2.31
N LEU A 236 -18.31 -11.46 2.15
CA LEU A 236 -19.16 -12.39 2.91
C LEU A 236 -18.86 -12.35 4.41
N ASP A 237 -17.60 -12.33 4.80
CA ASP A 237 -17.19 -12.21 6.20
C ASP A 237 -17.70 -10.90 6.81
N GLY A 238 -17.67 -9.81 6.05
CA GLY A 238 -18.22 -8.50 6.45
C GLY A 238 -19.73 -8.55 6.67
N GLU A 239 -20.50 -9.13 5.74
CA GLU A 239 -21.95 -9.27 5.82
C GLU A 239 -22.37 -10.14 7.03
N ILE A 240 -21.67 -11.25 7.29
CA ILE A 240 -21.93 -12.13 8.44
C ILE A 240 -21.68 -11.38 9.76
N ILE A 241 -20.60 -10.63 9.88
CA ILE A 241 -20.28 -9.85 11.08
C ILE A 241 -21.34 -8.77 11.32
N ASP A 242 -21.76 -8.05 10.27
CA ASP A 242 -22.84 -7.05 10.38
C ASP A 242 -24.16 -7.70 10.81
N TRP A 243 -24.51 -8.85 10.27
CA TRP A 243 -25.70 -9.60 10.63
C TRP A 243 -25.68 -10.04 12.11
N ILE A 244 -24.55 -10.64 12.58
CA ILE A 244 -24.38 -11.02 13.99
C ILE A 244 -24.50 -9.81 14.89
N SER A 245 -23.88 -8.68 14.51
CA SER A 245 -23.93 -7.43 15.28
C SER A 245 -25.33 -6.84 15.38
N MET A 246 -26.19 -7.06 14.39
CA MET A 246 -27.60 -6.68 14.42
C MET A 246 -28.43 -7.60 15.34
N MET A 247 -28.10 -8.88 15.42
CA MET A 247 -28.83 -9.87 16.25
C MET A 247 -28.51 -9.74 17.75
N LEU A 248 -27.35 -9.17 18.09
CA LEU A 248 -26.89 -8.99 19.48
C LEU A 248 -27.31 -7.64 20.10
N ARG A 249 -28.06 -6.82 19.39
CA ARG A 249 -28.66 -5.55 19.84
C ARG A 249 -30.12 -5.71 20.18
#